data_e6c2c15aa0ef8ffb4074c69b62f9228d
#
_entry.id   e6c2c15aa0ef8ffb4074c69b62f9228d
#
_cell.length_a   1.000
_cell.length_b   1.000
_cell.length_c   1.000
_cell.angle_alpha   90.00
_cell.angle_beta   90.00
_cell.angle_gamma   90.00
#
_symmetry.space_group_name_H-M   'P 1'
#
loop_
_entity.id
_entity.type
_entity.pdbx_description
1 polymer ?
#
loop_
_entity_poly.entity_id
_entity_poly.type
_entity_poly.pdbx_seq_one_letter_code
_entity_poly.pdbx_strand_id
1 'polypeptide(L)'
;SSAASDVYKRQVYGNTGSPIDVVYGGKDSQSYDPFASRSGYYLAKFLSRNEKMLDPITSTNAQHYYPILRKAEVFLNYAEAANEAWGPKGKDPDGICKFTAYQVIKTIRQTSGGITDTKYLDEMAASKESFRILIQNERRLELAFENQRYYDIRRCLLPLNEAVKGAVVTKEGNDLVYTSQKVEERKFDDIRYYYSPLPYDECVKNPNLVNNLGWK
;
A
#
# COMPACT_ATOMS: atom_id res chain seq x y z
N SER A 1 -9.71 5.83 -1.28
CA SER A 1 -9.37 4.41 -1.32
C SER A 1 -8.74 4.08 -2.65
N SER A 2 -7.57 3.50 -2.62
CA SER A 2 -6.86 3.07 -3.82
C SER A 2 -7.45 1.77 -4.38
N ALA A 3 -7.04 1.39 -5.60
CA ALA A 3 -7.38 0.09 -6.19
C ALA A 3 -7.07 -1.11 -5.25
N ALA A 4 -6.19 -0.95 -4.26
CA ALA A 4 -5.90 -1.98 -3.26
C ALA A 4 -7.00 -2.10 -2.19
N SER A 5 -7.73 -1.01 -1.87
CA SER A 5 -8.89 -1.07 -0.97
C SER A 5 -10.18 -1.44 -1.69
N ASP A 6 -10.16 -1.51 -3.01
CA ASP A 6 -11.24 -2.04 -3.83
C ASP A 6 -11.49 -3.54 -3.61
N VAL A 7 -10.60 -4.21 -2.89
CA VAL A 7 -10.78 -5.61 -2.47
C VAL A 7 -12.11 -5.84 -1.75
N TYR A 8 -12.68 -4.82 -1.11
CA TYR A 8 -13.98 -4.90 -0.46
C TYR A 8 -15.17 -4.44 -1.30
N LYS A 9 -14.97 -3.57 -2.27
CA LYS A 9 -16.05 -3.02 -3.07
C LYS A 9 -16.31 -3.83 -4.35
N ARG A 10 -15.32 -4.59 -4.82
CA ARG A 10 -15.47 -5.48 -5.97
C ARG A 10 -15.37 -6.92 -5.51
N GLN A 11 -16.35 -7.72 -5.85
CA GLN A 11 -16.30 -9.14 -5.64
C GLN A 11 -15.05 -9.70 -6.34
N VAL A 12 -14.09 -10.14 -5.55
CA VAL A 12 -12.93 -10.87 -6.06
C VAL A 12 -13.38 -12.32 -6.19
N TYR A 13 -13.21 -12.89 -7.36
CA TYR A 13 -13.60 -14.28 -7.63
C TYR A 13 -12.43 -15.20 -7.30
N GLY A 14 -12.70 -16.27 -6.54
CA GLY A 14 -11.77 -17.37 -6.34
C GLY A 14 -11.62 -18.24 -7.59
N ASN A 15 -10.78 -19.27 -7.50
CA ASN A 15 -10.54 -20.23 -8.59
C ASN A 15 -11.80 -20.90 -9.16
N THR A 16 -12.86 -20.94 -8.40
CA THR A 16 -14.15 -21.54 -8.81
C THR A 16 -15.07 -20.55 -9.54
N GLY A 17 -14.61 -19.32 -9.78
CA GLY A 17 -15.46 -18.27 -10.35
C GLY A 17 -16.50 -17.69 -9.38
N SER A 18 -16.50 -18.16 -8.12
CA SER A 18 -17.39 -17.65 -7.07
C SER A 18 -16.77 -16.44 -6.37
N PRO A 19 -17.57 -15.52 -5.83
CA PRO A 19 -17.06 -14.45 -4.99
C PRO A 19 -16.26 -15.00 -3.82
N ILE A 20 -15.19 -14.27 -3.44
CA ILE A 20 -14.43 -14.58 -2.23
C ILE A 20 -15.33 -14.29 -1.02
N ASP A 21 -15.45 -15.29 -0.15
CA ASP A 21 -16.25 -15.23 1.07
C ASP A 21 -15.32 -15.21 2.30
N VAL A 22 -15.05 -14.01 2.78
CA VAL A 22 -14.20 -13.76 3.95
C VAL A 22 -14.98 -13.56 5.26
N VAL A 23 -16.31 -13.70 5.21
CA VAL A 23 -17.12 -13.65 6.41
C VAL A 23 -16.71 -14.78 7.35
N TYR A 24 -16.71 -14.54 8.64
CA TYR A 24 -16.35 -15.55 9.63
C TYR A 24 -17.10 -16.86 9.40
N GLY A 25 -16.39 -17.95 9.22
CA GLY A 25 -16.94 -19.24 8.81
C GLY A 25 -17.13 -19.42 7.30
N GLY A 26 -16.95 -18.39 6.51
CA GLY A 26 -16.98 -18.48 5.04
C GLY A 26 -15.75 -19.23 4.49
N LYS A 27 -15.89 -19.79 3.30
CA LYS A 27 -14.90 -20.70 2.69
C LYS A 27 -13.48 -20.11 2.51
N ASP A 28 -13.38 -18.78 2.38
CA ASP A 28 -12.13 -18.06 2.18
C ASP A 28 -11.69 -17.31 3.46
N SER A 29 -12.32 -17.61 4.60
CA SER A 29 -11.94 -17.03 5.90
C SER A 29 -10.96 -17.94 6.63
N GLN A 30 -10.05 -17.36 7.42
CA GLN A 30 -9.08 -18.12 8.23
C GLN A 30 -9.76 -19.01 9.29
N SER A 31 -10.99 -18.68 9.69
CA SER A 31 -11.77 -19.50 10.60
C SER A 31 -12.26 -20.82 9.98
N TYR A 32 -12.34 -20.89 8.67
CA TYR A 32 -12.72 -22.09 7.92
C TYR A 32 -11.50 -22.80 7.32
N ASP A 33 -10.63 -22.06 6.63
CA ASP A 33 -9.40 -22.58 6.02
C ASP A 33 -8.16 -21.95 6.68
N PRO A 34 -7.34 -22.71 7.42
CA PRO A 34 -6.10 -22.21 8.03
C PRO A 34 -5.09 -21.62 7.05
N PHE A 35 -5.17 -21.98 5.75
CA PHE A 35 -4.31 -21.45 4.70
C PHE A 35 -4.87 -20.18 4.04
N ALA A 36 -6.09 -19.77 4.38
CA ALA A 36 -6.66 -18.52 3.93
C ALA A 36 -5.88 -17.29 4.45
N SER A 37 -6.14 -16.14 3.86
CA SER A 37 -5.44 -14.91 4.24
C SER A 37 -5.62 -14.57 5.72
N ARG A 38 -4.51 -14.48 6.46
CA ARG A 38 -4.50 -14.07 7.88
C ARG A 38 -4.99 -12.64 8.09
N SER A 39 -4.84 -11.79 7.09
CA SER A 39 -5.25 -10.39 7.15
C SER A 39 -6.71 -10.16 6.73
N GLY A 40 -7.39 -11.16 6.19
CA GLY A 40 -8.71 -11.00 5.58
C GLY A 40 -8.72 -10.24 4.25
N TYR A 41 -7.54 -9.86 3.73
CA TYR A 41 -7.39 -9.18 2.45
C TYR A 41 -6.83 -10.13 1.40
N TYR A 42 -7.34 -10.03 0.19
CA TYR A 42 -6.87 -10.79 -0.96
C TYR A 42 -6.35 -9.86 -2.05
N LEU A 43 -5.30 -10.31 -2.75
CA LEU A 43 -4.74 -9.57 -3.86
C LEU A 43 -5.66 -9.64 -5.07
N ALA A 44 -6.09 -8.47 -5.57
CA ALA A 44 -6.85 -8.33 -6.81
C ALA A 44 -6.10 -7.53 -7.88
N LYS A 45 -5.07 -6.79 -7.45
CA LYS A 45 -4.29 -5.91 -8.32
C LYS A 45 -3.39 -6.72 -9.24
N PHE A 46 -3.35 -6.36 -10.51
CA PHE A 46 -2.56 -7.04 -11.57
C PHE A 46 -2.92 -8.50 -11.82
N LEU A 47 -4.03 -9.00 -11.28
CA LEU A 47 -4.51 -10.34 -11.55
C LEU A 47 -5.60 -10.31 -12.61
N SER A 48 -5.56 -11.25 -13.55
CA SER A 48 -6.66 -11.51 -14.46
C SER A 48 -7.74 -12.33 -13.74
N ARG A 49 -9.00 -11.94 -13.91
CA ARG A 49 -10.14 -12.67 -13.34
C ARG A 49 -10.61 -13.85 -14.19
N ASN A 50 -10.09 -13.92 -15.42
CA ASN A 50 -10.53 -14.90 -16.41
C ASN A 50 -9.62 -16.15 -16.45
N GLU A 51 -8.60 -16.20 -15.58
CA GLU A 51 -7.63 -17.27 -15.56
C GLU A 51 -7.92 -18.30 -14.49
N LYS A 52 -7.78 -19.55 -14.85
CA LYS A 52 -7.92 -20.71 -13.98
C LYS A 52 -6.61 -21.48 -13.93
N MET A 53 -5.56 -20.88 -13.37
CA MET A 53 -4.21 -21.48 -13.35
C MET A 53 -4.12 -22.75 -12.48
N LEU A 54 -4.98 -22.86 -11.47
CA LEU A 54 -4.97 -24.00 -10.53
C LEU A 54 -5.99 -25.09 -10.90
N ASP A 55 -6.73 -24.92 -12.00
CA ASP A 55 -7.61 -25.97 -12.51
C ASP A 55 -6.78 -26.97 -13.35
N PRO A 56 -6.64 -28.23 -12.92
CA PRO A 56 -5.82 -29.21 -13.63
C PRO A 56 -6.41 -29.63 -14.98
N ILE A 57 -7.69 -29.37 -15.22
CA ILE A 57 -8.40 -29.81 -16.43
C ILE A 57 -8.54 -28.67 -17.44
N THR A 58 -8.88 -27.47 -16.96
CA THR A 58 -9.16 -26.31 -17.82
C THR A 58 -8.24 -25.14 -17.52
N SER A 59 -6.96 -25.41 -17.30
CA SER A 59 -5.96 -24.38 -17.06
C SER A 59 -5.88 -23.38 -18.21
N THR A 60 -6.06 -22.10 -17.90
CA THR A 60 -5.89 -21.01 -18.86
C THR A 60 -4.78 -20.09 -18.39
N ASN A 61 -3.86 -19.75 -19.30
CA ASN A 61 -2.80 -18.79 -19.05
C ASN A 61 -3.07 -17.49 -19.80
N ALA A 62 -2.88 -16.36 -19.13
CA ALA A 62 -2.77 -15.06 -19.80
C ALA A 62 -1.44 -14.40 -19.47
N GLN A 63 -1.03 -13.49 -20.33
CA GLN A 63 0.17 -12.70 -20.07
C GLN A 63 -0.13 -11.66 -18.98
N HIS A 64 0.69 -11.67 -17.94
CA HIS A 64 0.67 -10.65 -16.91
C HIS A 64 1.74 -9.62 -17.15
N TYR A 65 1.37 -8.35 -16.97
CA TYR A 65 2.32 -7.25 -16.99
C TYR A 65 2.50 -6.74 -15.57
N TYR A 66 3.73 -6.80 -15.08
CA TYR A 66 4.10 -6.15 -13.83
C TYR A 66 4.70 -4.78 -14.15
N PRO A 67 4.02 -3.68 -13.87
CA PRO A 67 4.55 -2.36 -14.14
C PRO A 67 5.70 -2.04 -13.18
N ILE A 68 6.86 -1.69 -13.74
CA ILE A 68 8.03 -1.29 -12.96
C ILE A 68 7.83 0.14 -12.42
N LEU A 69 7.23 1.02 -13.24
CA LEU A 69 6.91 2.40 -12.90
C LEU A 69 5.53 2.76 -13.44
N ARG A 70 4.71 3.39 -12.61
CA ARG A 70 3.39 3.87 -13.01
C ARG A 70 3.28 5.38 -12.89
N LYS A 71 2.42 5.96 -13.72
CA LYS A 71 2.11 7.39 -13.70
C LYS A 71 1.67 7.89 -12.30
N ALA A 72 0.93 7.08 -11.55
CA ALA A 72 0.51 7.41 -10.20
C ALA A 72 1.70 7.63 -9.25
N GLU A 73 2.77 6.85 -9.37
CA GLU A 73 3.99 7.03 -8.58
C GLU A 73 4.65 8.39 -8.88
N VAL A 74 4.75 8.76 -10.16
CA VAL A 74 5.31 10.06 -10.56
C VAL A 74 4.51 11.21 -9.97
N PHE A 75 3.18 11.14 -10.02
CA PHE A 75 2.32 12.16 -9.41
C PHE A 75 2.44 12.21 -7.89
N LEU A 76 2.57 11.07 -7.24
CA LEU A 76 2.76 11.03 -5.79
C LEU A 76 4.13 11.59 -5.38
N ASN A 77 5.18 11.31 -6.15
CA ASN A 77 6.51 11.91 -5.96
C ASN A 77 6.44 13.43 -6.13
N TYR A 78 5.75 13.89 -7.16
CA TYR A 78 5.51 15.31 -7.38
C TYR A 78 4.76 15.95 -6.22
N ALA A 79 3.66 15.34 -5.74
CA ALA A 79 2.88 15.87 -4.63
C ALA A 79 3.69 15.97 -3.35
N GLU A 80 4.55 14.98 -3.08
CA GLU A 80 5.46 14.99 -1.93
C GLU A 80 6.45 16.16 -2.04
N ALA A 81 7.15 16.29 -3.18
CA ALA A 81 8.09 17.37 -3.41
C ALA A 81 7.44 18.75 -3.34
N ALA A 82 6.27 18.93 -3.97
CA ALA A 82 5.53 20.20 -3.95
C ALA A 82 5.06 20.57 -2.55
N ASN A 83 4.60 19.59 -1.75
CA ASN A 83 4.24 19.82 -0.36
C ASN A 83 5.44 20.25 0.47
N GLU A 84 6.59 19.62 0.27
CA GLU A 84 7.81 19.96 1.00
C GLU A 84 8.36 21.33 0.62
N ALA A 85 8.24 21.71 -0.64
CA ALA A 85 8.71 23.00 -1.12
C ALA A 85 7.76 24.15 -0.72
N TRP A 86 6.47 24.00 -1.02
CA TRP A 86 5.51 25.13 -1.00
C TRP A 86 4.29 24.88 -0.10
N GLY A 87 4.18 23.73 0.54
CA GLY A 87 3.00 23.34 1.31
C GLY A 87 1.84 22.85 0.46
N PRO A 88 0.73 22.42 1.08
CA PRO A 88 -0.35 21.71 0.39
C PRO A 88 -0.97 22.46 -0.79
N LYS A 89 -1.23 23.76 -0.62
CA LYS A 89 -1.90 24.62 -1.59
C LYS A 89 -0.95 25.66 -2.19
N GLY A 90 0.34 25.64 -1.81
CA GLY A 90 1.36 26.52 -2.34
C GLY A 90 1.64 26.25 -3.82
N LYS A 91 2.04 27.31 -4.52
CA LYS A 91 2.39 27.26 -5.95
C LYS A 91 3.88 27.50 -6.12
N ASP A 92 4.40 26.94 -7.19
CA ASP A 92 5.75 27.24 -7.64
C ASP A 92 5.88 28.74 -8.01
N PRO A 93 6.82 29.48 -7.39
CA PRO A 93 7.04 30.91 -7.68
C PRO A 93 7.42 31.16 -9.14
N ASP A 94 8.15 30.24 -9.76
CA ASP A 94 8.63 30.36 -11.12
C ASP A 94 7.60 29.90 -12.16
N GLY A 95 6.47 29.35 -11.73
CA GLY A 95 5.38 28.91 -12.59
C GLY A 95 5.66 27.71 -13.49
N ILE A 96 6.79 27.02 -13.29
CA ILE A 96 7.16 25.82 -14.03
C ILE A 96 6.26 24.64 -13.62
N CYS A 97 6.05 24.49 -12.31
CA CYS A 97 5.20 23.46 -11.72
C CYS A 97 3.75 23.96 -11.63
N LYS A 98 2.87 23.42 -12.50
CA LYS A 98 1.52 23.94 -12.68
C LYS A 98 0.51 23.49 -11.61
N PHE A 99 0.81 22.42 -10.90
CA PHE A 99 -0.15 21.82 -9.95
C PHE A 99 0.32 22.01 -8.51
N THR A 100 -0.62 22.20 -7.59
CA THR A 100 -0.32 22.12 -6.16
C THR A 100 -0.34 20.67 -5.69
N ALA A 101 0.31 20.37 -4.57
CA ALA A 101 0.24 19.04 -3.94
C ALA A 101 -1.22 18.61 -3.70
N TYR A 102 -2.04 19.55 -3.23
CA TYR A 102 -3.48 19.34 -3.00
C TYR A 102 -4.23 18.90 -4.27
N GLN A 103 -4.00 19.59 -5.39
CA GLN A 103 -4.66 19.27 -6.66
C GLN A 103 -4.31 17.85 -7.13
N VAL A 104 -3.05 17.47 -7.01
CA VAL A 104 -2.58 16.14 -7.41
C VAL A 104 -3.22 15.05 -6.56
N ILE A 105 -3.20 15.19 -5.23
CA ILE A 105 -3.81 14.20 -4.32
C ILE A 105 -5.32 14.14 -4.53
N LYS A 106 -5.99 15.28 -4.71
CA LYS A 106 -7.42 15.31 -5.05
C LYS A 106 -7.72 14.50 -6.31
N THR A 107 -6.92 14.68 -7.37
CA THR A 107 -7.10 13.96 -8.62
C THR A 107 -6.91 12.45 -8.44
N ILE A 108 -5.87 12.02 -7.72
CA ILE A 108 -5.62 10.59 -7.43
C ILE A 108 -6.82 10.00 -6.67
N ARG A 109 -7.29 10.66 -5.62
CA ARG A 109 -8.43 10.20 -4.83
C ARG A 109 -9.71 10.08 -5.64
N GLN A 110 -9.95 11.02 -6.55
CA GLN A 110 -11.11 11.00 -7.44
C GLN A 110 -11.02 9.92 -8.50
N THR A 111 -9.88 9.81 -9.18
CA THR A 111 -9.72 8.89 -10.32
C THR A 111 -9.52 7.45 -9.92
N SER A 112 -8.64 7.18 -8.97
CA SER A 112 -8.33 5.82 -8.52
C SER A 112 -9.25 5.34 -7.40
N GLY A 113 -9.66 6.24 -6.50
CA GLY A 113 -10.46 5.92 -5.33
C GLY A 113 -11.96 6.16 -5.50
N GLY A 114 -12.39 6.89 -6.52
CA GLY A 114 -13.79 7.31 -6.67
C GLY A 114 -14.27 8.21 -5.53
N ILE A 115 -13.35 8.85 -4.79
CA ILE A 115 -13.67 9.68 -3.63
C ILE A 115 -13.85 11.12 -4.10
N THR A 116 -15.08 11.59 -4.12
CA THR A 116 -15.43 12.96 -4.53
C THR A 116 -15.51 13.93 -3.35
N ASP A 117 -15.75 13.41 -2.15
CA ASP A 117 -15.75 14.21 -0.92
C ASP A 117 -14.34 14.70 -0.58
N THR A 118 -14.20 16.01 -0.34
CA THR A 118 -12.93 16.66 -0.04
C THR A 118 -12.76 17.02 1.43
N LYS A 119 -13.74 16.75 2.29
CA LYS A 119 -13.71 17.18 3.70
C LYS A 119 -12.42 16.75 4.42
N TYR A 120 -12.10 15.47 4.38
CA TYR A 120 -10.88 14.94 4.98
C TYR A 120 -9.60 15.51 4.31
N LEU A 121 -9.62 15.68 3.00
CA LEU A 121 -8.52 16.28 2.26
C LEU A 121 -8.27 17.74 2.68
N ASP A 122 -9.34 18.51 2.89
CA ASP A 122 -9.26 19.89 3.33
C ASP A 122 -8.78 20.01 4.78
N GLU A 123 -9.23 19.12 5.67
CA GLU A 123 -8.75 19.02 7.04
C GLU A 123 -7.22 18.75 7.07
N MET A 124 -6.74 17.80 6.29
CA MET A 124 -5.33 17.46 6.22
C MET A 124 -4.48 18.54 5.53
N ALA A 125 -5.08 19.38 4.70
CA ALA A 125 -4.40 20.49 4.05
C ALA A 125 -4.22 21.73 4.96
N ALA A 126 -4.55 21.64 6.25
CA ALA A 126 -4.36 22.69 7.23
C ALA A 126 -2.87 22.98 7.50
N SER A 127 -2.00 21.98 7.41
CA SER A 127 -0.55 22.15 7.55
C SER A 127 0.24 21.28 6.59
N LYS A 128 1.51 21.63 6.41
CA LYS A 128 2.46 20.85 5.61
C LYS A 128 2.69 19.46 6.22
N GLU A 129 2.76 19.37 7.53
CA GLU A 129 3.00 18.15 8.29
C GLU A 129 1.83 17.17 8.17
N SER A 130 0.60 17.64 8.38
CA SER A 130 -0.60 16.81 8.23
C SER A 130 -0.76 16.34 6.78
N PHE A 131 -0.46 17.21 5.83
CA PHE A 131 -0.56 16.84 4.41
C PHE A 131 0.53 15.84 4.00
N ARG A 132 1.74 15.91 4.57
CA ARG A 132 2.79 14.89 4.41
C ARG A 132 2.29 13.50 4.85
N ILE A 133 1.65 13.43 6.01
CA ILE A 133 1.06 12.17 6.50
C ILE A 133 0.00 11.65 5.53
N LEU A 134 -0.85 12.53 5.01
CA LEU A 134 -1.82 12.15 3.99
C LEU A 134 -1.16 11.60 2.73
N ILE A 135 -0.15 12.28 2.19
CA ILE A 135 0.58 11.81 0.99
C ILE A 135 1.20 10.44 1.24
N GLN A 136 1.85 10.22 2.37
CA GLN A 136 2.43 8.92 2.74
C GLN A 136 1.36 7.82 2.81
N ASN A 137 0.18 8.15 3.28
CA ASN A 137 -0.96 7.23 3.32
C ASN A 137 -1.51 6.93 1.91
N GLU A 138 -1.66 7.96 1.07
CA GLU A 138 -2.09 7.76 -0.32
C GLU A 138 -1.07 6.93 -1.12
N ARG A 139 0.24 7.14 -0.89
CA ARG A 139 1.28 6.29 -1.48
C ARG A 139 1.13 4.83 -1.03
N ARG A 140 0.94 4.61 0.27
CA ARG A 140 0.73 3.26 0.82
C ARG A 140 -0.46 2.55 0.18
N LEU A 141 -1.55 3.28 -0.07
CA LEU A 141 -2.78 2.74 -0.64
C LEU A 141 -2.67 2.55 -2.17
N GLU A 142 -2.24 3.58 -2.88
CA GLU A 142 -2.19 3.58 -4.35
C GLU A 142 -1.10 2.63 -4.88
N LEU A 143 0.06 2.58 -4.22
CA LEU A 143 1.19 1.74 -4.62
C LEU A 143 1.26 0.41 -3.85
N ALA A 144 0.17 -0.02 -3.23
CA ALA A 144 0.10 -1.31 -2.57
C ALA A 144 0.42 -2.45 -3.55
N PHE A 145 1.21 -3.43 -3.11
CA PHE A 145 1.73 -4.56 -3.89
C PHE A 145 2.70 -4.21 -5.03
N GLU A 146 3.27 -2.99 -5.00
CA GLU A 146 4.28 -2.53 -5.96
C GLU A 146 5.66 -2.36 -5.32
N ASN A 147 5.91 -2.98 -4.18
CA ASN A 147 7.15 -2.95 -3.40
C ASN A 147 7.57 -1.56 -2.87
N GLN A 148 6.80 -0.50 -3.12
CA GLN A 148 7.15 0.87 -2.75
C GLN A 148 7.15 1.09 -1.23
N ARG A 149 6.25 0.43 -0.48
CA ARG A 149 6.12 0.62 0.97
C ARG A 149 7.40 0.30 1.73
N TYR A 150 8.15 -0.73 1.31
CA TYR A 150 9.43 -1.09 1.93
C TYR A 150 10.42 0.07 1.91
N TYR A 151 10.52 0.77 0.78
CA TYR A 151 11.41 1.91 0.61
C TYR A 151 10.85 3.17 1.29
N ASP A 152 9.56 3.43 1.18
CA ASP A 152 8.92 4.61 1.77
C ASP A 152 9.09 4.67 3.29
N ILE A 153 8.88 3.55 4.00
CA ILE A 153 9.05 3.53 5.47
C ILE A 153 10.49 3.77 5.88
N ARG A 154 11.47 3.35 5.07
CA ARG A 154 12.90 3.54 5.36
C ARG A 154 13.37 4.95 5.02
N ARG A 155 13.09 5.45 3.83
CA ARG A 155 13.49 6.80 3.43
C ARG A 155 12.84 7.91 4.27
N CYS A 156 11.61 7.66 4.76
CA CYS A 156 10.88 8.61 5.60
C CYS A 156 11.08 8.34 7.10
N LEU A 157 11.90 7.37 7.49
CA LEU A 157 12.16 6.94 8.87
C LEU A 157 10.86 6.69 9.66
N LEU A 158 9.88 6.08 9.00
CA LEU A 158 8.61 5.73 9.65
C LEU A 158 8.80 4.52 10.58
N PRO A 159 7.98 4.36 11.62
CA PRO A 159 8.08 3.22 12.52
C PRO A 159 8.07 1.88 11.78
N LEU A 160 9.08 1.04 12.03
CA LEU A 160 9.19 -0.30 11.43
C LEU A 160 8.43 -1.36 12.24
N ASN A 161 8.15 -1.09 13.51
CA ASN A 161 7.55 -2.02 14.47
C ASN A 161 6.03 -1.86 14.61
N GLU A 162 5.37 -1.15 13.68
CA GLU A 162 3.91 -1.11 13.67
C GLU A 162 3.32 -2.51 13.50
N ALA A 163 2.35 -2.85 14.35
CA ALA A 163 1.63 -4.10 14.26
C ALA A 163 0.88 -4.22 12.93
N VAL A 164 0.95 -5.39 12.31
CA VAL A 164 0.15 -5.70 11.13
C VAL A 164 -1.29 -5.92 11.55
N LYS A 165 -2.21 -5.17 10.96
CA LYS A 165 -3.64 -5.28 11.21
C LYS A 165 -4.33 -5.92 10.03
N GLY A 166 -5.30 -6.78 10.33
CA GLY A 166 -6.23 -7.37 9.37
C GLY A 166 -7.66 -6.98 9.69
N ALA A 167 -8.58 -7.40 8.83
CA ALA A 167 -10.00 -7.24 9.03
C ALA A 167 -10.66 -8.59 9.26
N VAL A 168 -11.51 -8.66 10.26
CA VAL A 168 -12.44 -9.76 10.47
C VAL A 168 -13.82 -9.25 10.10
N VAL A 169 -14.50 -10.00 9.24
CA VAL A 169 -15.85 -9.69 8.80
C VAL A 169 -16.80 -10.68 9.45
N THR A 170 -17.75 -10.17 10.22
CA THR A 170 -18.83 -10.97 10.81
C THR A 170 -20.17 -10.54 10.25
N LYS A 171 -21.15 -11.41 10.33
CA LYS A 171 -22.51 -11.12 9.91
C LYS A 171 -23.40 -11.00 11.14
N GLU A 172 -24.06 -9.85 11.29
CA GLU A 172 -25.07 -9.59 12.32
C GLU A 172 -26.43 -9.35 11.64
N GLY A 173 -27.26 -10.37 11.62
CA GLY A 173 -28.50 -10.34 10.82
C GLY A 173 -28.20 -10.27 9.31
N ASN A 174 -28.58 -9.17 8.67
CA ASN A 174 -28.30 -8.90 7.25
C ASN A 174 -27.08 -7.99 7.03
N ASP A 175 -26.52 -7.42 8.10
CA ASP A 175 -25.43 -6.45 8.02
C ASP A 175 -24.07 -7.12 8.18
N LEU A 176 -23.06 -6.56 7.49
CA LEU A 176 -21.67 -6.96 7.63
C LEU A 176 -20.95 -6.01 8.59
N VAL A 177 -20.40 -6.57 9.66
CA VAL A 177 -19.62 -5.85 10.65
C VAL A 177 -18.14 -6.10 10.42
N TYR A 178 -17.38 -5.02 10.30
CA TYR A 178 -15.94 -5.05 10.04
C TYR A 178 -15.18 -4.65 11.30
N THR A 179 -14.37 -5.55 11.82
CA THR A 179 -13.51 -5.29 12.99
C THR A 179 -12.04 -5.39 12.61
N SER A 180 -11.23 -4.50 13.19
CA SER A 180 -9.78 -4.54 12.99
C SER A 180 -9.15 -5.47 14.01
N GLN A 181 -8.34 -6.43 13.55
CA GLN A 181 -7.62 -7.38 14.38
C GLN A 181 -6.12 -7.25 14.18
N LYS A 182 -5.33 -7.34 15.27
CA LYS A 182 -3.88 -7.49 15.17
C LYS A 182 -3.54 -8.90 14.68
N VAL A 183 -2.84 -8.97 13.57
CA VAL A 183 -2.45 -10.24 12.92
C VAL A 183 -1.03 -10.64 13.30
N GLU A 184 -0.14 -9.65 13.36
CA GLU A 184 1.28 -9.90 13.60
C GLU A 184 1.94 -8.70 14.29
N GLU A 185 2.89 -8.99 15.17
CA GLU A 185 3.77 -8.02 15.78
C GLU A 185 5.10 -7.98 15.03
N ARG A 186 5.54 -6.77 14.67
CA ARG A 186 6.87 -6.57 14.10
C ARG A 186 7.84 -6.19 15.19
N LYS A 187 9.03 -6.79 15.17
CA LYS A 187 10.10 -6.55 16.14
C LYS A 187 11.34 -5.99 15.44
N PHE A 188 11.25 -4.74 15.05
CA PHE A 188 12.32 -4.01 14.37
C PHE A 188 12.68 -2.75 15.18
N ASP A 189 13.34 -2.95 16.31
CA ASP A 189 13.57 -1.89 17.30
C ASP A 189 14.94 -1.22 17.18
N ASP A 190 15.77 -1.66 16.22
CA ASP A 190 17.13 -1.17 16.02
C ASP A 190 17.23 -0.29 14.77
N ILE A 191 17.98 0.80 14.85
CA ILE A 191 18.22 1.76 13.76
C ILE A 191 18.82 1.08 12.50
N ARG A 192 19.57 0.01 12.67
CA ARG A 192 20.17 -0.75 11.56
C ARG A 192 19.15 -1.27 10.56
N TYR A 193 17.90 -1.51 10.97
CA TYR A 193 16.85 -2.03 10.09
C TYR A 193 16.33 -1.03 9.04
N TYR A 194 16.69 0.26 9.18
CA TYR A 194 16.45 1.25 8.13
C TYR A 194 17.45 1.15 6.99
N TYR A 195 18.64 0.56 7.23
CA TYR A 195 19.74 0.47 6.29
C TYR A 195 20.12 -0.97 6.03
N SER A 196 20.43 -1.32 4.79
CA SER A 196 21.01 -2.63 4.48
C SER A 196 22.50 -2.64 4.84
N PRO A 197 23.04 -3.78 5.33
CA PRO A 197 24.49 -3.89 5.50
C PRO A 197 25.20 -3.85 4.15
N LEU A 198 26.41 -3.37 4.15
CA LEU A 198 27.33 -3.60 3.03
C LEU A 198 27.68 -5.10 2.96
N PRO A 199 27.85 -5.69 1.77
CA PRO A 199 28.24 -7.09 1.66
C PRO A 199 29.57 -7.34 2.40
N TYR A 200 29.60 -8.40 3.19
CA TYR A 200 30.77 -8.76 4.00
C TYR A 200 32.06 -8.85 3.16
N ASP A 201 31.97 -9.49 2.00
CA ASP A 201 33.12 -9.66 1.11
C ASP A 201 33.70 -8.34 0.61
N GLU A 202 32.86 -7.31 0.44
CA GLU A 202 33.36 -5.98 0.04
C GLU A 202 34.06 -5.26 1.20
N CYS A 203 33.55 -5.43 2.42
CA CYS A 203 34.20 -4.91 3.61
C CYS A 203 35.59 -5.57 3.85
N VAL A 204 35.71 -6.88 3.55
CA VAL A 204 36.99 -7.61 3.65
C VAL A 204 37.99 -7.14 2.59
N LYS A 205 37.53 -6.90 1.36
CA LYS A 205 38.40 -6.43 0.25
C LYS A 205 38.91 -4.99 0.47
N ASN A 206 38.11 -4.17 1.12
CA ASN A 206 38.45 -2.76 1.34
C ASN A 206 38.34 -2.41 2.82
N PRO A 207 39.46 -2.40 3.57
CA PRO A 207 39.45 -2.11 5.01
C PRO A 207 39.07 -0.66 5.37
N ASN A 208 39.00 0.24 4.38
CA ASN A 208 38.52 1.60 4.57
C ASN A 208 36.99 1.71 4.46
N LEU A 209 36.30 0.62 4.09
CA LEU A 209 34.86 0.60 3.96
C LEU A 209 34.21 0.42 5.34
N VAL A 210 33.51 1.45 5.77
CA VAL A 210 32.76 1.42 7.03
C VAL A 210 31.32 0.97 6.72
N ASN A 211 30.85 -0.03 7.45
CA ASN A 211 29.50 -0.54 7.28
C ASN A 211 28.43 0.51 7.67
N ASN A 212 27.21 0.33 7.23
CA ASN A 212 26.09 1.20 7.54
C ASN A 212 25.77 1.19 9.04
N LEU A 213 25.12 2.26 9.49
CA LEU A 213 24.79 2.49 10.90
C LEU A 213 24.12 1.26 11.54
N GLY A 214 24.70 0.81 12.67
CA GLY A 214 24.23 -0.34 13.43
C GLY A 214 24.70 -1.71 12.94
N TRP A 215 25.42 -1.79 11.80
CA TRP A 215 26.05 -3.01 11.30
C TRP A 215 27.56 -3.02 11.63
N LYS A 216 28.06 -4.20 11.99
CA LYS A 216 29.49 -4.42 12.27
C LYS A 216 30.16 -5.02 11.05
#